data_ad97036a387753b9d94f815056f907a8
#
_entry.id   ad97036a387753b9d94f815056f907a8
#
_cell.length_a   1.000
_cell.length_b   1.000
_cell.length_c   1.000
_cell.angle_alpha   90.00
_cell.angle_beta   90.00
_cell.angle_gamma   90.00
#
_symmetry.space_group_name_H-M   'P 1'
#
loop_
_entity.id
_entity.type
_entity.pdbx_description
1 polymer ?
#
loop_
_entity_poly.entity_id
_entity_poly.type
_entity_poly.pdbx_seq_one_letter_code
_entity_poly.pdbx_strand_id
1 'polypeptide(L)'
;MKRSSIQRTTKSLLNMRERIRFDLPFQRNSVWKNDRRSYLVDSVIRDRYIPNILVWDNGDGYIWVIDGRQRWESIFFFADGDYKLSKGTADFNGEAIAGKRYDELSSETQFEFLTYNFTMTEFRECSFEEVEEMFYRVNQSVPLTSTEKTRVKVSPAVRETVQELGQHLFFEKIAFTKADRNRYVDEQLIWQLIASASNQDIDFRGASLNQFISNLDEVPAPVTELIEHKIDFMDAAFRNWDYQAKRKVLKKVHVGSLFQVVDYAFEHGWSEDHFGAWSESFLIDRYSVDSSYGQLCQKGATSKGFVAKRFGLMLKDMEQFPLQMELPHS
;
A
#
# COMPACT_ATOMS: atom_id res chain seq x y z
N MET A 1 38.71 5.16 3.21
CA MET A 1 37.44 5.84 3.53
C MET A 1 37.30 6.03 5.05
N LYS A 2 37.15 7.26 5.52
CA LYS A 2 36.83 7.61 6.92
C LYS A 2 35.37 8.08 7.00
N ARG A 3 34.68 7.78 8.09
CA ARG A 3 33.28 8.13 8.32
C ARG A 3 33.13 8.80 9.68
N SER A 4 32.42 9.93 9.73
CA SER A 4 32.05 10.63 10.96
C SER A 4 30.57 10.99 10.97
N SER A 5 29.96 11.08 12.16
CA SER A 5 28.62 11.59 12.35
C SER A 5 28.69 13.03 12.85
N ILE A 6 27.97 13.92 12.17
CA ILE A 6 27.95 15.35 12.45
C ILE A 6 26.50 15.80 12.61
N GLN A 7 26.22 16.68 13.55
CA GLN A 7 24.93 17.35 13.67
C GLN A 7 25.02 18.80 13.25
N ARG A 8 24.00 19.29 12.56
CA ARG A 8 23.86 20.68 12.12
C ARG A 8 22.42 21.14 12.26
N THR A 9 22.23 22.29 12.90
CA THR A 9 20.92 22.94 12.93
C THR A 9 20.50 23.39 11.53
N THR A 10 19.20 23.53 11.28
CA THR A 10 18.68 24.13 10.05
C THR A 10 19.33 25.47 9.79
N LYS A 11 19.44 26.35 10.81
CA LYS A 11 20.13 27.64 10.70
C LYS A 11 21.58 27.50 10.21
N SER A 12 22.32 26.52 10.76
CA SER A 12 23.71 26.27 10.34
C SER A 12 23.78 25.80 8.88
N LEU A 13 22.84 24.96 8.44
CA LEU A 13 22.77 24.50 7.04
C LEU A 13 22.45 25.63 6.08
N LEU A 14 21.53 26.52 6.43
CA LEU A 14 21.21 27.72 5.64
C LEU A 14 22.44 28.64 5.48
N ASN A 15 23.20 28.84 6.55
CA ASN A 15 24.39 29.68 6.54
C ASN A 15 25.55 29.11 5.69
N MET A 16 25.57 27.77 5.52
CA MET A 16 26.65 27.13 4.75
C MET A 16 26.20 26.63 3.37
N ARG A 17 24.98 26.99 2.93
CA ARG A 17 24.36 26.44 1.71
C ARG A 17 25.20 26.68 0.44
N GLU A 18 25.95 27.73 0.35
CA GLU A 18 26.84 28.03 -0.79
C GLU A 18 27.99 27.02 -0.94
N ARG A 19 28.32 26.31 0.13
CA ARG A 19 29.30 25.23 0.13
C ARG A 19 28.69 23.86 -0.16
N ILE A 20 27.36 23.73 -0.21
CA ILE A 20 26.66 22.47 -0.45
C ILE A 20 26.48 22.28 -1.95
N ARG A 21 26.80 21.11 -2.44
CA ARG A 21 26.68 20.71 -3.85
C ARG A 21 25.76 19.51 -4.00
N PHE A 22 24.92 19.57 -5.04
CA PHE A 22 23.89 18.55 -5.35
C PHE A 22 24.06 17.95 -6.76
N ASP A 23 25.11 18.27 -7.47
CA ASP A 23 25.30 18.00 -8.87
C ASP A 23 26.27 16.83 -9.15
N LEU A 24 26.31 15.84 -8.25
CA LEU A 24 26.99 14.56 -8.53
C LEU A 24 26.35 13.89 -9.77
N PRO A 25 27.15 13.41 -10.74
CA PRO A 25 26.66 12.94 -12.03
C PRO A 25 25.58 11.83 -11.98
N PHE A 26 25.57 11.02 -10.93
CA PHE A 26 24.63 9.93 -10.74
C PHE A 26 23.32 10.35 -10.02
N GLN A 27 23.22 11.62 -9.61
CA GLN A 27 22.00 12.12 -8.95
C GLN A 27 20.98 12.62 -9.98
N ARG A 28 19.71 12.31 -9.72
CA ARG A 28 18.60 12.86 -10.50
C ARG A 28 18.19 14.24 -10.01
N ASN A 29 17.55 15.00 -10.88
CA ASN A 29 16.98 16.29 -10.53
C ASN A 29 15.91 16.21 -9.43
N SER A 30 15.61 17.37 -8.81
CA SER A 30 14.55 17.47 -7.80
C SER A 30 13.18 17.08 -8.39
N VAL A 31 12.50 16.10 -7.76
CA VAL A 31 11.22 15.57 -8.23
C VAL A 31 10.11 15.65 -7.17
N TRP A 32 10.42 16.12 -5.95
CA TRP A 32 9.42 16.18 -4.89
C TRP A 32 8.39 17.28 -5.18
N LYS A 33 7.12 16.88 -5.13
CA LYS A 33 5.98 17.79 -5.19
C LYS A 33 5.78 18.49 -3.84
N ASN A 34 4.99 19.56 -3.84
CA ASN A 34 4.75 20.40 -2.68
C ASN A 34 4.29 19.63 -1.42
N ASP A 35 3.39 18.67 -1.57
CA ASP A 35 2.89 17.88 -0.44
C ASP A 35 4.00 17.12 0.29
N ARG A 36 4.94 16.53 -0.45
CA ARG A 36 6.06 15.80 0.14
C ARG A 36 7.09 16.75 0.79
N ARG A 37 7.31 17.91 0.20
CA ARG A 37 8.15 18.97 0.78
C ARG A 37 7.53 19.49 2.08
N SER A 38 6.23 19.79 2.06
CA SER A 38 5.49 20.26 3.22
C SER A 38 5.48 19.23 4.35
N TYR A 39 5.35 17.94 4.05
CA TYR A 39 5.44 16.88 5.04
C TYR A 39 6.82 16.81 5.72
N LEU A 40 7.88 17.06 4.97
CA LEU A 40 9.24 17.15 5.55
C LEU A 40 9.36 18.36 6.46
N VAL A 41 8.92 19.55 6.02
CA VAL A 41 8.98 20.77 6.83
C VAL A 41 8.13 20.64 8.10
N ASP A 42 6.95 20.03 8.01
CA ASP A 42 6.13 19.69 9.19
C ASP A 42 6.90 18.77 10.16
N SER A 43 7.65 17.81 9.63
CA SER A 43 8.49 16.92 10.45
C SER A 43 9.63 17.68 11.14
N VAL A 44 10.22 18.66 10.47
CA VAL A 44 11.26 19.54 11.05
C VAL A 44 10.68 20.42 12.15
N ILE A 45 9.55 21.08 11.92
CA ILE A 45 8.90 21.95 12.90
C ILE A 45 8.50 21.16 14.16
N ARG A 46 8.09 19.91 14.01
CA ARG A 46 7.65 19.03 15.12
C ARG A 46 8.75 18.17 15.72
N ASP A 47 10.00 18.44 15.41
CA ASP A 47 11.17 17.68 15.86
C ASP A 47 11.04 16.15 15.64
N ARG A 48 10.45 15.74 14.49
CA ARG A 48 10.31 14.32 14.15
C ARG A 48 11.59 13.80 13.50
N TYR A 49 11.83 12.50 13.67
CA TYR A 49 13.00 11.84 13.08
C TYR A 49 13.04 12.00 11.54
N ILE A 50 14.17 12.47 11.04
CA ILE A 50 14.50 12.50 9.61
C ILE A 50 15.73 11.63 9.39
N PRO A 51 15.73 10.71 8.39
CA PRO A 51 16.87 9.88 8.08
C PRO A 51 18.13 10.71 7.81
N ASN A 52 19.28 10.19 8.24
CA ASN A 52 20.58 10.84 8.06
C ASN A 52 20.82 11.27 6.62
N ILE A 53 21.44 12.41 6.45
CA ILE A 53 21.95 12.89 5.16
C ILE A 53 23.35 12.32 4.97
N LEU A 54 23.65 11.79 3.79
CA LEU A 54 24.98 11.30 3.46
C LEU A 54 25.71 12.34 2.64
N VAL A 55 26.89 12.72 3.07
CA VAL A 55 27.73 13.75 2.42
C VAL A 55 29.16 13.28 2.24
N TRP A 56 29.80 13.82 1.22
CA TRP A 56 31.19 13.60 0.89
C TRP A 56 31.97 14.92 0.98
N ASP A 57 33.06 14.92 1.73
CA ASP A 57 34.07 15.97 1.77
C ASP A 57 35.33 15.42 1.08
N ASN A 58 35.57 15.86 -0.16
CA ASN A 58 36.73 15.48 -0.94
C ASN A 58 37.94 16.40 -0.73
N GLY A 59 37.81 17.39 0.18
CA GLY A 59 38.86 18.37 0.47
C GLY A 59 38.89 19.61 -0.43
N ASP A 60 37.93 19.77 -1.36
CA ASP A 60 37.81 20.90 -2.27
C ASP A 60 37.15 22.15 -1.64
N GLY A 61 36.74 22.03 -0.36
CA GLY A 61 36.06 23.09 0.38
C GLY A 61 34.53 23.05 0.24
N TYR A 62 33.98 22.11 -0.54
CA TYR A 62 32.55 21.89 -0.70
C TYR A 62 32.09 20.62 0.03
N ILE A 63 30.78 20.54 0.27
CA ILE A 63 30.11 19.42 0.86
C ILE A 63 29.19 18.82 -0.22
N TRP A 64 29.57 17.68 -0.73
CA TRP A 64 28.84 16.99 -1.79
C TRP A 64 27.79 16.07 -1.19
N VAL A 65 26.53 16.28 -1.49
CA VAL A 65 25.42 15.47 -0.97
C VAL A 65 25.32 14.17 -1.75
N ILE A 66 25.53 13.03 -1.11
CA ILE A 66 25.37 11.69 -1.70
C ILE A 66 23.90 11.27 -1.66
N ASP A 67 23.25 11.35 -0.48
CA ASP A 67 21.82 11.11 -0.30
C ASP A 67 21.21 12.17 0.59
N GLY A 68 19.97 12.55 0.30
CA GLY A 68 19.21 13.55 1.03
C GLY A 68 19.04 14.87 0.27
N ARG A 69 19.45 14.95 -1.01
CA ARG A 69 19.29 16.13 -1.86
C ARG A 69 17.87 16.71 -1.77
N GLN A 70 16.82 15.89 -2.01
CA GLN A 70 15.44 16.35 -1.99
C GLN A 70 15.01 16.91 -0.62
N ARG A 71 15.60 16.39 0.45
CA ARG A 71 15.34 16.84 1.83
C ARG A 71 15.92 18.24 2.04
N TRP A 72 17.19 18.45 1.75
CA TRP A 72 17.82 19.74 1.95
C TRP A 72 17.33 20.82 0.97
N GLU A 73 17.12 20.49 -0.30
CA GLU A 73 16.49 21.42 -1.24
C GLU A 73 15.12 21.88 -0.75
N SER A 74 14.31 20.99 -0.16
CA SER A 74 13.00 21.37 0.40
C SER A 74 13.12 22.35 1.55
N ILE A 75 14.11 22.17 2.42
CA ILE A 75 14.40 23.09 3.53
C ILE A 75 14.84 24.47 3.00
N PHE A 76 15.74 24.49 2.02
CA PHE A 76 16.24 25.74 1.44
C PHE A 76 15.11 26.50 0.72
N PHE A 77 14.36 25.85 -0.14
CA PHE A 77 13.23 26.46 -0.84
C PHE A 77 12.14 26.97 0.11
N PHE A 78 11.91 26.27 1.23
CA PHE A 78 10.95 26.76 2.22
C PHE A 78 11.47 27.99 2.96
N ALA A 79 12.72 27.98 3.39
CA ALA A 79 13.36 29.12 4.04
C ALA A 79 13.43 30.38 3.15
N ASP A 80 13.60 30.16 1.83
CA ASP A 80 13.58 31.23 0.82
C ASP A 80 12.15 31.71 0.48
N GLY A 81 11.10 31.07 1.01
CA GLY A 81 9.70 31.41 0.73
C GLY A 81 9.19 30.96 -0.65
N ASP A 82 9.89 30.04 -1.32
CA ASP A 82 9.54 29.59 -2.69
C ASP A 82 8.22 28.81 -2.76
N TYR A 83 7.76 28.25 -1.66
CA TYR A 83 6.48 27.55 -1.61
C TYR A 83 5.77 27.70 -0.26
N LYS A 84 4.48 27.37 -0.27
CA LYS A 84 3.60 27.34 0.90
C LYS A 84 3.44 25.94 1.41
N LEU A 85 3.27 25.76 2.72
CA LEU A 85 2.86 24.48 3.29
C LEU A 85 1.52 24.02 2.69
N SER A 86 1.37 22.72 2.50
CA SER A 86 0.14 22.13 1.96
C SER A 86 -1.07 22.45 2.83
N LYS A 87 -2.24 22.57 2.21
CA LYS A 87 -3.52 22.84 2.91
C LYS A 87 -3.89 21.77 3.94
N GLY A 88 -3.35 20.55 3.80
CA GLY A 88 -3.55 19.45 4.74
C GLY A 88 -2.54 19.40 5.89
N THR A 89 -1.64 20.39 6.02
CA THR A 89 -0.71 20.46 7.16
C THR A 89 -1.48 20.80 8.44
N ALA A 90 -1.30 20.01 9.48
CA ALA A 90 -1.98 20.23 10.75
C ALA A 90 -1.42 21.43 11.51
N ASP A 91 -2.25 22.05 12.34
CA ASP A 91 -1.84 23.17 13.21
C ASP A 91 -0.69 22.76 14.13
N PHE A 92 0.17 23.70 14.45
CA PHE A 92 1.29 23.52 15.36
C PHE A 92 1.19 24.48 16.53
N ASN A 93 1.18 23.97 17.76
CA ASN A 93 1.06 24.77 19.01
C ASN A 93 -0.08 25.82 18.97
N GLY A 94 -1.21 25.47 18.34
CA GLY A 94 -2.36 26.36 18.18
C GLY A 94 -2.25 27.35 17.01
N GLU A 95 -1.13 27.33 16.26
CA GLU A 95 -0.96 28.10 15.03
C GLU A 95 -1.43 27.32 13.81
N ALA A 96 -2.33 27.89 13.01
CA ALA A 96 -2.68 27.36 11.69
C ALA A 96 -1.52 27.64 10.72
N ILE A 97 -0.70 26.61 10.43
CA ILE A 97 0.47 26.72 9.55
C ILE A 97 0.18 26.33 8.10
N ALA A 98 -0.97 25.69 7.84
CA ALA A 98 -1.39 25.31 6.49
C ALA A 98 -1.46 26.51 5.54
N GLY A 99 -0.90 26.38 4.35
CA GLY A 99 -0.92 27.43 3.33
C GLY A 99 0.02 28.60 3.60
N LYS A 100 0.81 28.58 4.67
CA LYS A 100 1.80 29.62 5.00
C LYS A 100 3.17 29.35 4.36
N ARG A 101 3.91 30.42 4.09
CA ARG A 101 5.34 30.43 3.81
C ARG A 101 6.13 30.55 5.11
N TYR A 102 7.43 30.43 5.04
CA TYR A 102 8.31 30.52 6.19
C TYR A 102 8.18 31.88 6.92
N ASP A 103 8.19 33.00 6.20
CA ASP A 103 8.07 34.36 6.72
C ASP A 103 6.66 34.68 7.28
N GLU A 104 5.65 33.92 6.91
CA GLU A 104 4.29 34.05 7.42
C GLU A 104 4.04 33.24 8.72
N LEU A 105 5.01 32.44 9.17
CA LEU A 105 4.95 31.70 10.42
C LEU A 105 5.26 32.58 11.64
N SER A 106 4.73 32.20 12.81
CA SER A 106 5.11 32.86 14.07
C SER A 106 6.60 32.71 14.37
N SER A 107 7.14 33.61 15.15
CA SER A 107 8.54 33.55 15.58
C SER A 107 8.89 32.28 16.35
N GLU A 108 7.92 31.71 17.07
CA GLU A 108 8.07 30.44 17.77
C GLU A 108 8.20 29.30 16.78
N THR A 109 7.30 29.19 15.80
CA THR A 109 7.36 28.15 14.77
C THR A 109 8.60 28.27 13.87
N GLN A 110 9.03 29.51 13.55
CA GLN A 110 10.29 29.75 12.85
C GLN A 110 11.50 29.30 13.69
N PHE A 111 11.47 29.52 15.00
CA PHE A 111 12.52 29.07 15.90
C PHE A 111 12.64 27.55 15.90
N GLU A 112 11.54 26.81 16.02
CA GLU A 112 11.55 25.35 15.96
C GLU A 112 12.12 24.84 14.62
N PHE A 113 11.71 25.44 13.51
CA PHE A 113 12.28 25.12 12.18
C PHE A 113 13.80 25.36 12.13
N LEU A 114 14.29 26.48 12.67
CA LEU A 114 15.71 26.85 12.60
C LEU A 114 16.61 26.05 13.54
N THR A 115 16.08 25.57 14.66
CA THR A 115 16.82 24.83 15.69
C THR A 115 16.84 23.33 15.49
N TYR A 116 16.01 22.79 14.57
CA TYR A 116 16.02 21.37 14.26
C TYR A 116 17.41 20.87 13.88
N ASN A 117 17.82 19.73 14.46
CA ASN A 117 19.14 19.15 14.25
C ASN A 117 19.11 18.03 13.20
N PHE A 118 19.69 18.30 12.04
CA PHE A 118 19.96 17.25 11.04
C PHE A 118 21.19 16.45 11.43
N THR A 119 21.06 15.13 11.42
CA THR A 119 22.22 14.23 11.50
C THR A 119 22.76 13.96 10.11
N MET A 120 24.05 14.14 9.93
CA MET A 120 24.80 13.91 8.70
C MET A 120 25.82 12.81 8.93
N THR A 121 25.99 11.93 7.97
CA THR A 121 27.14 11.03 7.91
C THR A 121 28.10 11.55 6.85
N GLU A 122 29.24 12.02 7.28
CA GLU A 122 30.28 12.57 6.40
C GLU A 122 31.32 11.49 6.07
N PHE A 123 31.64 11.38 4.79
CA PHE A 123 32.66 10.51 4.26
C PHE A 123 33.84 11.33 3.75
N ARG A 124 35.04 10.92 4.14
CA ARG A 124 36.34 11.53 3.74
C ARG A 124 37.29 10.44 3.31
N GLU A 125 38.37 10.85 2.64
CA GLU A 125 39.42 9.93 2.17
C GLU A 125 38.81 8.74 1.40
N CYS A 126 37.90 9.03 0.48
CA CYS A 126 37.32 8.05 -0.43
C CYS A 126 37.32 8.58 -1.86
N SER A 127 37.41 7.65 -2.83
CA SER A 127 37.39 7.98 -4.25
C SER A 127 35.97 8.27 -4.73
N PHE A 128 35.84 8.85 -5.92
CA PHE A 128 34.55 9.09 -6.56
C PHE A 128 33.78 7.79 -6.81
N GLU A 129 34.48 6.72 -7.23
CA GLU A 129 33.91 5.41 -7.48
C GLU A 129 33.34 4.78 -6.19
N GLU A 130 34.02 4.94 -5.05
CA GLU A 130 33.52 4.48 -3.75
C GLU A 130 32.27 5.25 -3.35
N VAL A 131 32.17 6.55 -3.65
CA VAL A 131 30.98 7.39 -3.39
C VAL A 131 29.82 6.99 -4.30
N GLU A 132 30.09 6.73 -5.58
CA GLU A 132 29.09 6.25 -6.54
C GLU A 132 28.52 4.89 -6.13
N GLU A 133 29.39 3.93 -5.75
CA GLU A 133 28.95 2.63 -5.25
C GLU A 133 28.07 2.77 -4.01
N MET A 134 28.44 3.63 -3.07
CA MET A 134 27.66 3.92 -1.86
C MET A 134 26.28 4.48 -2.21
N PHE A 135 26.20 5.44 -3.15
CA PHE A 135 24.93 5.97 -3.63
C PHE A 135 24.01 4.88 -4.17
N TYR A 136 24.53 3.97 -5.02
CA TYR A 136 23.74 2.86 -5.52
C TYR A 136 23.25 1.94 -4.41
N ARG A 137 24.09 1.58 -3.45
CA ARG A 137 23.74 0.70 -2.32
C ARG A 137 22.61 1.31 -1.46
N VAL A 138 22.69 2.59 -1.13
CA VAL A 138 21.70 3.29 -0.32
C VAL A 138 20.35 3.40 -1.05
N ASN A 139 20.38 3.58 -2.36
CA ASN A 139 19.17 3.74 -3.19
C ASN A 139 18.56 2.42 -3.69
N GLN A 140 19.15 1.26 -3.37
CA GLN A 140 18.61 -0.05 -3.73
C GLN A 140 17.37 -0.48 -2.91
N SER A 141 16.90 0.32 -1.97
CA SER A 141 15.71 -0.01 -1.19
C SER A 141 14.48 -0.13 -2.08
N VAL A 142 13.81 -1.28 -2.02
CA VAL A 142 12.55 -1.50 -2.73
C VAL A 142 11.45 -0.63 -2.10
N PRO A 143 10.76 0.23 -2.86
CA PRO A 143 9.71 1.06 -2.31
C PRO A 143 8.59 0.23 -1.70
N LEU A 144 8.06 0.66 -0.56
CA LEU A 144 6.89 0.05 0.05
C LEU A 144 5.68 0.16 -0.90
N THR A 145 4.95 -0.94 -1.05
CA THR A 145 3.66 -0.97 -1.77
C THR A 145 2.60 -0.15 -1.03
N SER A 146 1.49 0.14 -1.70
CA SER A 146 0.36 0.82 -1.06
C SER A 146 -0.22 -0.01 0.09
N THR A 147 -0.27 -1.33 -0.04
CA THR A 147 -0.70 -2.27 1.00
C THR A 147 0.20 -2.19 2.23
N GLU A 148 1.52 -2.27 2.06
CA GLU A 148 2.50 -2.15 3.16
C GLU A 148 2.38 -0.82 3.90
N LYS A 149 2.15 0.28 3.20
CA LYS A 149 1.91 1.60 3.81
C LYS A 149 0.59 1.67 4.58
N THR A 150 -0.45 1.02 4.08
CA THR A 150 -1.77 1.00 4.71
C THR A 150 -1.75 0.18 5.99
N ARG A 151 -1.06 -0.96 6.03
CA ARG A 151 -0.92 -1.79 7.23
C ARG A 151 -0.46 -1.01 8.49
N VAL A 152 0.39 -0.02 8.30
CA VAL A 152 0.86 0.83 9.41
C VAL A 152 -0.26 1.71 9.98
N LYS A 153 -1.26 2.06 9.16
CA LYS A 153 -2.37 2.96 9.52
C LYS A 153 -3.61 2.22 10.04
N VAL A 154 -3.71 0.93 9.76
CA VAL A 154 -4.84 0.09 10.19
C VAL A 154 -4.86 -0.01 11.71
N SER A 155 -6.04 0.12 12.33
CA SER A 155 -6.21 0.00 13.77
C SER A 155 -5.73 -1.37 14.29
N PRO A 156 -5.31 -1.49 15.56
CA PRO A 156 -4.92 -2.77 16.14
C PRO A 156 -6.04 -3.81 16.05
N ALA A 157 -7.29 -3.45 16.34
CA ALA A 157 -8.44 -4.35 16.30
C ALA A 157 -8.69 -4.90 14.88
N VAL A 158 -8.71 -4.04 13.84
CA VAL A 158 -8.85 -4.48 12.45
C VAL A 158 -7.69 -5.39 12.04
N ARG A 159 -6.48 -5.10 12.49
CA ARG A 159 -5.30 -5.95 12.18
C ARG A 159 -5.42 -7.33 12.80
N GLU A 160 -5.89 -7.43 14.04
CA GLU A 160 -6.13 -8.70 14.73
C GLU A 160 -7.18 -9.53 13.97
N THR A 161 -8.33 -8.96 13.65
CA THR A 161 -9.37 -9.64 12.85
C THR A 161 -8.84 -10.12 11.48
N VAL A 162 -8.04 -9.30 10.79
CA VAL A 162 -7.44 -9.71 9.50
C VAL A 162 -6.47 -10.87 9.67
N GLN A 163 -5.72 -10.90 10.78
CA GLN A 163 -4.81 -12.01 11.08
C GLN A 163 -5.58 -13.28 11.44
N GLU A 164 -6.65 -13.19 12.23
CA GLU A 164 -7.51 -14.30 12.59
C GLU A 164 -8.19 -14.92 11.35
N LEU A 165 -8.84 -14.11 10.53
CA LEU A 165 -9.41 -14.56 9.25
C LEU A 165 -8.35 -15.21 8.35
N GLY A 166 -7.14 -14.65 8.30
CA GLY A 166 -6.04 -15.17 7.52
C GLY A 166 -5.52 -16.54 7.95
N GLN A 167 -5.82 -16.98 9.18
CA GLN A 167 -5.48 -18.31 9.69
C GLN A 167 -6.46 -19.40 9.21
N HIS A 168 -7.58 -19.02 8.61
CA HIS A 168 -8.54 -20.00 8.12
C HIS A 168 -7.91 -20.86 7.01
N LEU A 169 -8.07 -22.16 7.07
CA LEU A 169 -7.46 -23.16 6.16
C LEU A 169 -7.77 -22.91 4.68
N PHE A 170 -8.90 -22.26 4.38
CA PHE A 170 -9.25 -21.85 3.03
C PHE A 170 -8.18 -20.99 2.38
N PHE A 171 -7.61 -20.03 3.12
CA PHE A 171 -6.58 -19.11 2.58
C PHE A 171 -5.25 -19.79 2.29
N GLU A 172 -4.95 -20.94 2.91
CA GLU A 172 -3.78 -21.75 2.57
C GLU A 172 -3.90 -22.39 1.18
N LYS A 173 -5.13 -22.66 0.73
CA LYS A 173 -5.44 -23.29 -0.56
C LYS A 173 -5.38 -22.30 -1.73
N ILE A 174 -5.41 -20.98 -1.46
CA ILE A 174 -5.35 -19.96 -2.49
C ILE A 174 -3.93 -19.90 -3.09
N ALA A 175 -3.88 -19.78 -4.41
CA ALA A 175 -2.63 -19.78 -5.17
C ALA A 175 -1.84 -18.47 -5.02
N PHE A 176 -1.43 -18.13 -3.80
CA PHE A 176 -0.47 -17.06 -3.55
C PHE A 176 0.95 -17.53 -3.77
N THR A 177 1.74 -16.72 -4.47
CA THR A 177 3.19 -16.92 -4.55
C THR A 177 3.88 -16.45 -3.26
N LYS A 178 5.14 -16.86 -3.04
CA LYS A 178 5.96 -16.31 -1.95
C LYS A 178 6.09 -14.78 -2.06
N ALA A 179 6.18 -14.26 -3.27
CA ALA A 179 6.25 -12.81 -3.53
C ALA A 179 4.94 -12.10 -3.13
N ASP A 180 3.77 -12.72 -3.38
CA ASP A 180 2.47 -12.18 -2.97
C ASP A 180 2.40 -12.09 -1.44
N ARG A 181 2.75 -13.14 -0.72
CA ARG A 181 2.75 -13.16 0.75
C ARG A 181 3.74 -12.15 1.33
N ASN A 182 4.95 -12.03 0.77
CA ASN A 182 5.94 -11.04 1.19
C ASN A 182 5.47 -9.59 0.97
N ARG A 183 4.44 -9.38 0.14
CA ARG A 183 3.84 -8.07 -0.16
C ARG A 183 2.43 -7.91 0.41
N TYR A 184 2.01 -8.84 1.28
CA TYR A 184 0.71 -8.81 1.95
C TYR A 184 -0.48 -8.76 0.97
N VAL A 185 -0.36 -9.46 -0.14
CA VAL A 185 -1.44 -9.56 -1.15
C VAL A 185 -2.58 -10.45 -0.62
N ASP A 186 -2.27 -11.40 0.23
CA ASP A 186 -3.21 -12.22 1.00
C ASP A 186 -4.06 -11.37 1.95
N GLU A 187 -3.46 -10.52 2.76
CA GLU A 187 -4.20 -9.58 3.61
C GLU A 187 -5.06 -8.62 2.77
N GLN A 188 -4.56 -8.16 1.62
CA GLN A 188 -5.35 -7.31 0.73
C GLN A 188 -6.60 -8.02 0.19
N LEU A 189 -6.56 -9.35 0.00
CA LEU A 189 -7.76 -10.10 -0.34
C LEU A 189 -8.77 -10.08 0.82
N ILE A 190 -8.32 -10.30 2.05
CA ILE A 190 -9.20 -10.23 3.24
C ILE A 190 -9.82 -8.84 3.36
N TRP A 191 -9.08 -7.76 3.12
CA TRP A 191 -9.64 -6.41 3.07
C TRP A 191 -10.75 -6.26 2.01
N GLN A 192 -10.61 -6.91 0.85
CA GLN A 192 -11.65 -6.92 -0.19
C GLN A 192 -12.90 -7.69 0.29
N LEU A 193 -12.72 -8.80 1.01
CA LEU A 193 -13.84 -9.57 1.58
C LEU A 193 -14.56 -8.75 2.67
N ILE A 194 -13.83 -8.07 3.55
CA ILE A 194 -14.41 -7.18 4.57
C ILE A 194 -15.24 -6.07 3.89
N ALA A 195 -14.67 -5.41 2.87
CA ALA A 195 -15.37 -4.36 2.15
C ALA A 195 -16.63 -4.89 1.44
N SER A 196 -16.55 -6.07 0.84
CA SER A 196 -17.68 -6.73 0.18
C SER A 196 -18.77 -7.13 1.18
N ALA A 197 -18.42 -7.78 2.28
CA ALA A 197 -19.35 -8.19 3.33
C ALA A 197 -19.99 -7.00 4.07
N SER A 198 -19.32 -5.85 4.10
CA SER A 198 -19.86 -4.60 4.63
C SER A 198 -20.76 -3.85 3.62
N ASN A 199 -21.08 -4.44 2.47
CA ASN A 199 -21.88 -3.83 1.39
C ASN A 199 -21.34 -2.45 0.93
N GLN A 200 -20.02 -2.30 0.93
CA GLN A 200 -19.41 -1.04 0.52
C GLN A 200 -19.31 -0.94 -0.99
N ASP A 201 -19.96 0.08 -1.55
CA ASP A 201 -19.88 0.42 -2.97
C ASP A 201 -18.58 1.14 -3.31
N ILE A 202 -17.44 0.49 -3.10
CA ILE A 202 -16.10 1.04 -3.33
C ILE A 202 -15.36 0.35 -4.47
N ASP A 203 -14.35 1.05 -4.99
CA ASP A 203 -13.38 0.47 -5.91
C ASP A 203 -12.34 -0.33 -5.12
N PHE A 204 -12.16 -1.60 -5.44
CA PHE A 204 -11.15 -2.45 -4.78
C PHE A 204 -9.71 -2.15 -5.25
N ARG A 205 -9.51 -1.12 -6.08
CA ARG A 205 -8.16 -0.60 -6.36
C ARG A 205 -7.60 0.12 -5.14
N GLY A 206 -6.28 0.02 -5.01
CA GLY A 206 -5.50 0.39 -3.84
C GLY A 206 -5.97 1.61 -3.04
N ALA A 207 -6.28 2.77 -3.68
CA ALA A 207 -6.60 3.98 -2.92
C ALA A 207 -7.91 3.87 -2.13
N SER A 208 -9.01 3.46 -2.78
CA SER A 208 -10.34 3.38 -2.14
C SER A 208 -10.40 2.30 -1.07
N LEU A 209 -9.89 1.10 -1.37
CA LEU A 209 -9.81 0.01 -0.40
C LEU A 209 -8.93 0.38 0.80
N ASN A 210 -7.77 0.96 0.55
CA ASN A 210 -6.84 1.36 1.60
C ASN A 210 -7.44 2.45 2.50
N GLN A 211 -8.16 3.41 1.93
CA GLN A 211 -8.86 4.44 2.70
C GLN A 211 -9.97 3.82 3.55
N PHE A 212 -10.79 2.93 2.98
CA PHE A 212 -11.84 2.24 3.70
C PHE A 212 -11.28 1.51 4.93
N ILE A 213 -10.30 0.64 4.73
CA ILE A 213 -9.68 -0.15 5.81
C ILE A 213 -8.99 0.74 6.86
N SER A 214 -8.30 1.81 6.44
CA SER A 214 -7.61 2.71 7.38
C SER A 214 -8.57 3.54 8.24
N ASN A 215 -9.83 3.67 7.82
CA ASN A 215 -10.86 4.43 8.56
C ASN A 215 -11.71 3.55 9.46
N LEU A 216 -11.50 2.22 9.46
CA LEU A 216 -12.19 1.32 10.39
C LEU A 216 -11.48 1.32 11.73
N ASP A 217 -12.24 1.54 12.80
CA ASP A 217 -11.76 1.33 14.17
C ASP A 217 -11.74 -0.17 14.50
N GLU A 218 -12.78 -0.90 14.09
CA GLU A 218 -12.93 -2.35 14.23
C GLU A 218 -13.75 -2.94 13.07
N VAL A 219 -13.68 -4.25 12.85
CA VAL A 219 -14.57 -4.98 11.93
C VAL A 219 -15.77 -5.47 12.74
N PRO A 220 -17.01 -5.09 12.39
CA PRO A 220 -18.20 -5.54 13.13
C PRO A 220 -18.32 -7.07 13.13
N ALA A 221 -18.65 -7.69 14.27
CA ALA A 221 -18.81 -9.13 14.40
C ALA A 221 -19.72 -9.76 13.32
N PRO A 222 -20.89 -9.18 12.95
CA PRO A 222 -21.72 -9.74 11.87
C PRO A 222 -21.02 -9.79 10.51
N VAL A 223 -20.05 -8.89 10.25
CA VAL A 223 -19.25 -8.89 9.01
C VAL A 223 -18.25 -10.05 9.04
N THR A 224 -17.60 -10.26 10.18
CA THR A 224 -16.65 -11.38 10.36
C THR A 224 -17.36 -12.74 10.23
N GLU A 225 -18.48 -12.90 10.93
CA GLU A 225 -19.32 -14.10 10.87
C GLU A 225 -19.81 -14.41 9.45
N LEU A 226 -20.23 -13.38 8.69
CA LEU A 226 -20.63 -13.55 7.30
C LEU A 226 -19.46 -14.00 6.42
N ILE A 227 -18.25 -13.44 6.65
CA ILE A 227 -17.06 -13.84 5.90
C ILE A 227 -16.73 -15.31 6.20
N GLU A 228 -16.68 -15.69 7.46
CA GLU A 228 -16.41 -17.08 7.88
C GLU A 228 -17.43 -18.05 7.26
N HIS A 229 -18.71 -17.75 7.37
CA HIS A 229 -19.76 -18.59 6.80
C HIS A 229 -19.61 -18.78 5.29
N LYS A 230 -19.30 -17.74 4.54
CA LYS A 230 -19.09 -17.83 3.09
C LYS A 230 -17.81 -18.58 2.71
N ILE A 231 -16.73 -18.39 3.44
CA ILE A 231 -15.48 -19.12 3.14
C ILE A 231 -15.58 -20.59 3.54
N ASP A 232 -16.31 -20.93 4.63
CA ASP A 232 -16.63 -22.31 4.99
C ASP A 232 -17.44 -23.00 3.89
N PHE A 233 -18.47 -22.35 3.38
CA PHE A 233 -19.27 -22.86 2.28
C PHE A 233 -18.43 -23.11 1.03
N MET A 234 -17.58 -22.15 0.64
CA MET A 234 -16.67 -22.32 -0.51
C MET A 234 -15.64 -23.43 -0.25
N ASP A 235 -15.11 -23.53 0.96
CA ASP A 235 -14.17 -24.59 1.32
C ASP A 235 -14.79 -25.97 1.24
N ALA A 236 -16.01 -26.13 1.71
CA ALA A 236 -16.79 -27.34 1.60
C ALA A 236 -17.12 -27.67 0.14
N ALA A 237 -17.51 -26.67 -0.67
CA ALA A 237 -17.79 -26.85 -2.10
C ALA A 237 -16.60 -27.42 -2.89
N PHE A 238 -15.39 -27.05 -2.49
CA PHE A 238 -14.16 -27.46 -3.21
C PHE A 238 -13.39 -28.58 -2.51
N ARG A 239 -13.94 -29.22 -1.48
CA ARG A 239 -13.26 -30.25 -0.66
C ARG A 239 -12.73 -31.41 -1.50
N ASN A 240 -13.52 -31.88 -2.46
CA ASN A 240 -13.23 -33.07 -3.27
C ASN A 240 -12.34 -32.75 -4.50
N TRP A 241 -12.02 -31.49 -4.75
CA TRP A 241 -11.21 -31.15 -5.91
C TRP A 241 -9.73 -31.50 -5.70
N ASP A 242 -9.07 -31.91 -6.78
CA ASP A 242 -7.64 -32.13 -6.76
C ASP A 242 -6.85 -30.80 -6.62
N TYR A 243 -5.57 -30.91 -6.38
CA TYR A 243 -4.69 -29.77 -6.20
C TYR A 243 -4.63 -28.86 -7.44
N GLN A 244 -4.68 -29.44 -8.65
CA GLN A 244 -4.57 -28.66 -9.90
C GLN A 244 -5.86 -27.87 -10.16
N ALA A 245 -7.02 -28.46 -9.93
CA ALA A 245 -8.32 -27.81 -10.02
C ALA A 245 -8.40 -26.63 -9.02
N LYS A 246 -8.03 -26.88 -7.75
CA LYS A 246 -7.96 -25.82 -6.72
C LYS A 246 -7.06 -24.64 -7.14
N ARG A 247 -5.88 -24.91 -7.67
CA ARG A 247 -4.96 -23.85 -8.14
C ARG A 247 -5.48 -23.05 -9.32
N LYS A 248 -6.33 -23.61 -10.18
CA LYS A 248 -6.95 -22.89 -11.29
C LYS A 248 -8.03 -21.93 -10.80
N VAL A 249 -8.84 -22.35 -9.84
CA VAL A 249 -10.03 -21.62 -9.35
C VAL A 249 -9.69 -20.69 -8.17
N LEU A 250 -8.91 -21.16 -7.21
CA LEU A 250 -8.56 -20.38 -6.03
C LEU A 250 -7.43 -19.37 -6.32
N LYS A 251 -7.63 -18.52 -7.32
CA LYS A 251 -6.82 -17.32 -7.56
C LYS A 251 -7.50 -16.12 -6.93
N LYS A 252 -6.74 -15.17 -6.44
CA LYS A 252 -7.25 -13.94 -5.81
C LYS A 252 -8.43 -13.32 -6.57
N VAL A 253 -8.33 -13.21 -7.89
CA VAL A 253 -9.35 -12.57 -8.73
C VAL A 253 -10.66 -13.37 -8.76
N HIS A 254 -10.59 -14.71 -8.70
CA HIS A 254 -11.77 -15.56 -8.70
C HIS A 254 -12.39 -15.66 -7.31
N VAL A 255 -11.57 -15.78 -6.26
CA VAL A 255 -12.03 -15.84 -4.85
C VAL A 255 -12.92 -14.65 -4.50
N GLY A 256 -12.49 -13.42 -4.82
CA GLY A 256 -13.31 -12.24 -4.57
C GLY A 256 -14.63 -12.22 -5.34
N SER A 257 -14.67 -12.81 -6.56
CA SER A 257 -15.90 -12.90 -7.35
C SER A 257 -16.81 -14.05 -6.86
N LEU A 258 -16.23 -15.19 -6.51
CA LEU A 258 -16.96 -16.32 -5.92
C LEU A 258 -17.61 -15.91 -4.60
N PHE A 259 -16.88 -15.20 -3.74
CA PHE A 259 -17.40 -14.72 -2.47
C PHE A 259 -18.66 -13.86 -2.63
N GLN A 260 -18.74 -13.05 -3.68
CA GLN A 260 -19.92 -12.22 -3.95
C GLN A 260 -21.12 -13.08 -4.41
N VAL A 261 -20.90 -14.09 -5.25
CA VAL A 261 -22.01 -14.91 -5.78
C VAL A 261 -22.48 -16.00 -4.82
N VAL A 262 -21.78 -16.24 -3.70
CA VAL A 262 -22.27 -17.12 -2.63
C VAL A 262 -23.62 -16.65 -2.08
N ASP A 263 -23.89 -15.34 -2.05
CA ASP A 263 -25.19 -14.82 -1.62
C ASP A 263 -26.33 -15.39 -2.47
N TYR A 264 -26.15 -15.42 -3.80
CA TYR A 264 -27.13 -16.03 -4.70
C TYR A 264 -27.34 -17.52 -4.38
N ALA A 265 -26.26 -18.25 -4.11
CA ALA A 265 -26.35 -19.66 -3.74
C ALA A 265 -27.17 -19.85 -2.44
N PHE A 266 -26.95 -19.01 -1.43
CA PHE A 266 -27.72 -19.04 -0.18
C PHE A 266 -29.20 -18.71 -0.40
N GLU A 267 -29.50 -17.64 -1.14
CA GLU A 267 -30.85 -17.21 -1.43
C GLU A 267 -31.67 -18.26 -2.22
N HIS A 268 -31.00 -19.07 -3.03
CA HIS A 268 -31.62 -20.09 -3.86
C HIS A 268 -31.46 -21.54 -3.32
N GLY A 269 -30.93 -21.67 -2.09
CA GLY A 269 -30.80 -22.96 -1.42
C GLY A 269 -29.84 -23.95 -2.10
N TRP A 270 -28.79 -23.44 -2.73
CA TRP A 270 -27.77 -24.29 -3.34
C TRP A 270 -26.95 -25.00 -2.27
N SER A 271 -26.72 -26.31 -2.46
CA SER A 271 -25.74 -27.02 -1.65
C SER A 271 -24.29 -26.67 -2.07
N GLU A 272 -23.35 -26.99 -1.18
CA GLU A 272 -21.91 -26.84 -1.46
C GLU A 272 -21.52 -27.66 -2.70
N ASP A 273 -22.01 -28.87 -2.85
CA ASP A 273 -21.70 -29.73 -4.00
C ASP A 273 -22.26 -29.15 -5.31
N HIS A 274 -23.45 -28.53 -5.27
CA HIS A 274 -24.04 -27.86 -6.43
C HIS A 274 -23.23 -26.61 -6.82
N PHE A 275 -22.84 -25.80 -5.85
CA PHE A 275 -21.96 -24.65 -6.06
C PHE A 275 -20.58 -25.08 -6.58
N GLY A 276 -20.04 -26.19 -6.07
CA GLY A 276 -18.79 -26.76 -6.55
C GLY A 276 -18.88 -27.19 -8.02
N ALA A 277 -19.93 -27.94 -8.39
CA ALA A 277 -20.14 -28.37 -9.77
C ALA A 277 -20.30 -27.20 -10.75
N TRP A 278 -21.05 -26.15 -10.36
CA TRP A 278 -21.16 -24.94 -11.14
C TRP A 278 -19.80 -24.25 -11.29
N SER A 279 -19.07 -24.10 -10.19
CA SER A 279 -17.76 -23.45 -10.21
C SER A 279 -16.76 -24.18 -11.11
N GLU A 280 -16.77 -25.53 -11.11
CA GLU A 280 -15.95 -26.34 -12.00
C GLU A 280 -16.30 -26.09 -13.45
N SER A 281 -17.57 -26.19 -13.80
CA SER A 281 -18.06 -25.92 -15.15
C SER A 281 -17.71 -24.50 -15.62
N PHE A 282 -17.89 -23.48 -14.79
CA PHE A 282 -17.66 -22.08 -15.16
C PHE A 282 -16.19 -21.72 -15.23
N LEU A 283 -15.38 -22.09 -14.23
CA LEU A 283 -14.00 -21.65 -14.05
C LEU A 283 -12.93 -22.62 -14.54
N ILE A 284 -13.29 -23.88 -14.83
CA ILE A 284 -12.35 -24.90 -15.34
C ILE A 284 -12.71 -25.25 -16.77
N ASP A 285 -13.94 -25.73 -17.01
CA ASP A 285 -14.31 -26.30 -18.31
C ASP A 285 -14.51 -25.23 -19.38
N ARG A 286 -15.18 -24.14 -19.03
CA ARG A 286 -15.54 -23.06 -19.96
C ARG A 286 -14.65 -21.81 -19.86
N TYR A 287 -13.75 -21.75 -18.88
CA TYR A 287 -12.85 -20.63 -18.71
C TYR A 287 -11.81 -20.58 -19.83
N SER A 288 -11.70 -19.44 -20.46
CA SER A 288 -10.55 -19.08 -21.30
C SER A 288 -10.15 -17.63 -21.02
N VAL A 289 -8.88 -17.29 -21.25
CA VAL A 289 -8.35 -15.92 -21.10
C VAL A 289 -9.07 -14.95 -22.04
N ASP A 290 -9.50 -15.45 -23.20
CA ASP A 290 -10.18 -14.66 -24.26
C ASP A 290 -11.70 -14.60 -24.06
N SER A 291 -12.27 -15.37 -23.11
CA SER A 291 -13.68 -15.27 -22.78
C SER A 291 -14.02 -13.90 -22.17
N SER A 292 -15.30 -13.50 -22.24
CA SER A 292 -15.77 -12.25 -21.64
C SER A 292 -15.40 -12.12 -20.17
N TYR A 293 -15.47 -13.22 -19.41
CA TYR A 293 -15.04 -13.26 -18.02
C TYR A 293 -13.50 -13.19 -17.90
N GLY A 294 -12.78 -13.95 -18.72
CA GLY A 294 -11.31 -13.99 -18.68
C GLY A 294 -10.66 -12.64 -18.96
N GLN A 295 -11.18 -11.87 -19.91
CA GLN A 295 -10.72 -10.51 -20.20
C GLN A 295 -10.87 -9.58 -19.00
N LEU A 296 -11.91 -9.75 -18.18
CA LEU A 296 -12.13 -8.98 -16.96
C LEU A 296 -11.22 -9.40 -15.78
N CYS A 297 -10.53 -10.52 -15.91
CA CYS A 297 -9.58 -11.02 -14.91
C CYS A 297 -8.14 -10.52 -15.12
N GLN A 298 -7.88 -9.74 -16.16
CA GLN A 298 -6.56 -9.21 -16.49
C GLN A 298 -6.26 -7.87 -15.80
N LYS A 299 -5.37 -7.06 -16.39
CA LYS A 299 -4.97 -5.76 -15.83
C LYS A 299 -6.19 -4.89 -15.53
N GLY A 300 -6.30 -4.43 -14.28
CA GLY A 300 -7.44 -3.64 -13.82
C GLY A 300 -8.58 -4.46 -13.21
N ALA A 301 -8.38 -5.76 -13.00
CA ALA A 301 -9.37 -6.71 -12.46
C ALA A 301 -10.04 -6.27 -11.14
N THR A 302 -9.38 -5.44 -10.34
CA THR A 302 -9.91 -4.91 -9.07
C THR A 302 -10.70 -3.61 -9.22
N SER A 303 -10.83 -3.06 -10.45
CA SER A 303 -11.67 -1.88 -10.66
C SER A 303 -13.14 -2.22 -10.43
N LYS A 304 -13.89 -1.26 -9.84
CA LYS A 304 -15.33 -1.38 -9.54
C LYS A 304 -16.11 -1.91 -10.76
N GLY A 305 -15.88 -1.33 -11.94
CA GLY A 305 -16.57 -1.74 -13.16
C GLY A 305 -16.25 -3.17 -13.61
N PHE A 306 -15.02 -3.66 -13.44
CA PHE A 306 -14.65 -5.03 -13.80
C PHE A 306 -15.19 -6.03 -12.77
N VAL A 307 -15.15 -5.69 -11.48
CA VAL A 307 -15.75 -6.51 -10.41
C VAL A 307 -17.24 -6.68 -10.66
N ALA A 308 -17.98 -5.60 -10.88
CA ALA A 308 -19.43 -5.65 -11.17
C ALA A 308 -19.76 -6.46 -12.42
N LYS A 309 -18.98 -6.30 -13.50
CA LYS A 309 -19.19 -7.08 -14.74
C LYS A 309 -18.93 -8.57 -14.52
N ARG A 310 -17.87 -8.95 -13.79
CA ARG A 310 -17.62 -10.37 -13.46
C ARG A 310 -18.76 -10.95 -12.63
N PHE A 311 -19.20 -10.23 -11.61
CA PHE A 311 -20.34 -10.61 -10.79
C PHE A 311 -21.60 -10.87 -11.66
N GLY A 312 -21.95 -9.91 -12.53
CA GLY A 312 -23.10 -10.07 -13.43
C GLY A 312 -22.98 -11.25 -14.40
N LEU A 313 -21.77 -11.55 -14.92
CA LEU A 313 -21.56 -12.73 -15.77
C LEU A 313 -21.73 -14.03 -14.98
N MET A 314 -21.23 -14.09 -13.76
CA MET A 314 -21.37 -15.25 -12.89
C MET A 314 -22.82 -15.48 -12.50
N LEU A 315 -23.54 -14.45 -12.06
CA LEU A 315 -24.97 -14.56 -11.73
C LEU A 315 -25.80 -15.07 -12.90
N LYS A 316 -25.64 -14.46 -14.09
CA LYS A 316 -26.36 -14.90 -15.27
C LYS A 316 -26.09 -16.36 -15.63
N ASP A 317 -24.90 -16.84 -15.37
CA ASP A 317 -24.53 -18.22 -15.62
C ASP A 317 -25.12 -19.16 -14.55
N MET A 318 -25.13 -18.74 -13.27
CA MET A 318 -25.78 -19.48 -12.19
C MET A 318 -27.28 -19.63 -12.42
N GLU A 319 -27.97 -18.59 -12.88
CA GLU A 319 -29.39 -18.64 -13.23
C GLU A 319 -29.74 -19.68 -14.31
N GLN A 320 -28.78 -19.99 -15.18
CA GLN A 320 -28.94 -20.94 -16.29
C GLN A 320 -28.38 -22.32 -15.95
N PHE A 321 -27.69 -22.47 -14.83
CA PHE A 321 -27.12 -23.77 -14.45
C PHE A 321 -28.20 -24.68 -13.89
N PRO A 322 -28.36 -25.89 -14.44
CA PRO A 322 -29.47 -26.77 -14.06
C PRO A 322 -29.35 -27.19 -12.59
N LEU A 323 -30.42 -27.01 -11.84
CA LEU A 323 -30.55 -27.62 -10.52
C LEU A 323 -30.46 -29.13 -10.68
N GLN A 324 -29.46 -29.76 -10.07
CA GLN A 324 -29.43 -31.21 -10.00
C GLN A 324 -30.64 -31.66 -9.15
N MET A 325 -31.62 -32.28 -9.79
CA MET A 325 -32.64 -33.02 -9.03
C MET A 325 -31.89 -34.08 -8.23
N GLU A 326 -32.02 -34.05 -6.92
CA GLU A 326 -31.58 -35.17 -6.08
C GLU A 326 -32.16 -36.45 -6.67
N LEU A 327 -31.29 -37.30 -7.19
CA LEU A 327 -31.71 -38.67 -7.53
C LEU A 327 -32.16 -39.30 -6.21
N PRO A 328 -33.39 -39.85 -6.12
CA PRO A 328 -33.80 -40.51 -4.91
C PRO A 328 -32.81 -41.65 -4.62
N HIS A 329 -32.25 -41.64 -3.43
CA HIS A 329 -31.39 -42.71 -2.93
C HIS A 329 -32.13 -44.04 -3.07
N SER A 330 -31.72 -44.88 -4.03
CA SER A 330 -32.16 -46.24 -4.20
C SER A 330 -31.40 -47.18 -3.28
#